data_6705d681ff3df68f323a25c101cd3705
#
_entry.id   6705d681ff3df68f323a25c101cd3705
#
_cell.length_a   1.000
_cell.length_b   1.000
_cell.length_c   1.000
_cell.angle_alpha   90.00
_cell.angle_beta   90.00
_cell.angle_gamma   90.00
#
_symmetry.space_group_name_H-M   'P 1'
#
loop_
_entity.id
_entity.type
_entity.pdbx_description
1 polymer ?
#
loop_
_entity_poly.entity_id
_entity_poly.type
_entity_poly.pdbx_seq_one_letter_code
_entity_poly.pdbx_strand_id
1 'polypeptide(L)'
;MLNKHYAIIGGGINGLAVARQLLLDYPDARVTVFEKETDVAMHQSSHNSGVVHAGLYYEPGGLKARLCRRGATLVQQYCTENQIPYDECGKVVVALSKDEEGRLDAIYKKTMANQVPDVRILQAGEIQDVEPNCIGTKALYSPRTAIVSYGAIAKKIAEEIKQKNGTLVLGRKVINLTEKNN
;
A
#
# COMPACT_ATOMS: atom_id res chain seq x y z
N MET A 1 -3.26 -35.35 3.54
CA MET A 1 -3.82 -34.01 3.84
C MET A 1 -4.80 -33.70 2.73
N LEU A 2 -6.01 -33.19 3.06
CA LEU A 2 -6.99 -32.79 2.04
C LEU A 2 -6.36 -31.71 1.15
N ASN A 3 -6.32 -31.96 -0.16
CA ASN A 3 -5.78 -31.02 -1.16
C ASN A 3 -6.74 -29.82 -1.23
N LYS A 4 -6.48 -28.77 -0.42
CA LYS A 4 -7.35 -27.60 -0.31
C LYS A 4 -7.30 -26.80 -1.61
N HIS A 5 -8.46 -26.41 -2.13
CA HIS A 5 -8.59 -25.50 -3.25
C HIS A 5 -9.16 -24.17 -2.77
N TYR A 6 -8.41 -23.10 -2.97
CA TYR A 6 -8.81 -21.73 -2.64
C TYR A 6 -9.20 -20.98 -3.92
N ALA A 7 -10.38 -20.39 -3.92
CA ALA A 7 -10.86 -19.50 -4.97
C ALA A 7 -10.83 -18.06 -4.46
N ILE A 8 -10.10 -17.20 -5.14
CA ILE A 8 -9.99 -15.78 -4.83
C ILE A 8 -10.79 -15.00 -5.87
N ILE A 9 -11.69 -14.14 -5.44
CA ILE A 9 -12.52 -13.31 -6.33
C ILE A 9 -11.95 -11.89 -6.35
N GLY A 10 -11.44 -11.51 -7.52
CA GLY A 10 -10.82 -10.22 -7.79
C GLY A 10 -9.30 -10.29 -7.91
N GLY A 11 -8.78 -9.85 -9.08
CA GLY A 11 -7.36 -9.75 -9.41
C GLY A 11 -6.75 -8.38 -9.07
N GLY A 12 -7.32 -7.65 -8.11
CA GLY A 12 -6.69 -6.47 -7.53
C GLY A 12 -5.58 -6.85 -6.55
N ILE A 13 -4.79 -5.85 -6.09
CA ILE A 13 -3.60 -6.08 -5.25
C ILE A 13 -3.91 -6.90 -3.98
N ASN A 14 -5.08 -6.70 -3.37
CA ASN A 14 -5.46 -7.45 -2.16
C ASN A 14 -5.70 -8.93 -2.46
N GLY A 15 -6.46 -9.25 -3.52
CA GLY A 15 -6.71 -10.63 -3.92
C GLY A 15 -5.43 -11.35 -4.33
N LEU A 16 -4.57 -10.68 -5.08
CA LEU A 16 -3.27 -11.21 -5.49
C LEU A 16 -2.35 -11.44 -4.28
N ALA A 17 -2.30 -10.51 -3.32
CA ALA A 17 -1.51 -10.67 -2.11
C ALA A 17 -1.98 -11.88 -1.26
N VAL A 18 -3.30 -12.05 -1.12
CA VAL A 18 -3.88 -13.22 -0.43
C VAL A 18 -3.52 -14.51 -1.18
N ALA A 19 -3.69 -14.56 -2.50
CA ALA A 19 -3.37 -15.72 -3.31
C ALA A 19 -1.89 -16.10 -3.19
N ARG A 20 -0.98 -15.11 -3.28
CA ARG A 20 0.47 -15.31 -3.07
C ARG A 20 0.77 -15.89 -1.69
N GLN A 21 0.18 -15.32 -0.64
CA GLN A 21 0.42 -15.77 0.72
C GLN A 21 -0.06 -17.21 0.93
N LEU A 22 -1.23 -17.56 0.39
CA LEU A 22 -1.74 -18.94 0.45
C LEU A 22 -0.80 -19.93 -0.21
N LEU A 23 -0.20 -19.59 -1.37
CA LEU A 23 0.78 -20.45 -2.04
C LEU A 23 2.12 -20.54 -1.29
N LEU A 24 2.46 -19.55 -0.48
CA LEU A 24 3.64 -19.59 0.39
C LEU A 24 3.40 -20.47 1.63
N ASP A 25 2.24 -20.29 2.27
CA ASP A 25 1.91 -21.01 3.52
C ASP A 25 1.49 -22.47 3.26
N TYR A 26 0.92 -22.74 2.07
CA TYR A 26 0.40 -24.06 1.67
C TYR A 26 0.88 -24.42 0.26
N PRO A 27 2.14 -24.85 0.07
CA PRO A 27 2.71 -25.13 -1.25
C PRO A 27 1.94 -26.17 -2.08
N ASP A 28 1.24 -27.09 -1.40
CA ASP A 28 0.43 -28.15 -2.04
C ASP A 28 -1.02 -27.71 -2.34
N ALA A 29 -1.39 -26.49 -1.95
CA ALA A 29 -2.74 -25.99 -2.19
C ALA A 29 -2.93 -25.58 -3.67
N ARG A 30 -4.15 -25.80 -4.15
CA ARG A 30 -4.58 -25.23 -5.44
C ARG A 30 -5.16 -23.84 -5.18
N VAL A 31 -4.60 -22.81 -5.81
CA VAL A 31 -5.10 -21.44 -5.70
C VAL A 31 -5.52 -20.94 -7.08
N THR A 32 -6.76 -20.49 -7.19
CA THR A 32 -7.30 -19.89 -8.42
C THR A 32 -7.81 -18.48 -8.14
N VAL A 33 -7.33 -17.51 -8.89
CA VAL A 33 -7.82 -16.11 -8.84
C VAL A 33 -8.72 -15.89 -10.06
N PHE A 34 -9.96 -15.47 -9.81
CA PHE A 34 -10.91 -15.07 -10.84
C PHE A 34 -10.95 -13.56 -10.95
N GLU A 35 -10.71 -13.01 -12.14
CA GLU A 35 -10.80 -11.58 -12.43
C GLU A 35 -11.76 -11.36 -13.63
N LYS A 36 -12.65 -10.38 -13.48
CA LYS A 36 -13.64 -10.04 -14.51
C LYS A 36 -13.03 -9.33 -15.72
N GLU A 37 -11.94 -8.60 -15.49
CA GLU A 37 -11.23 -7.88 -16.54
C GLU A 37 -10.23 -8.79 -17.28
N THR A 38 -9.70 -8.27 -18.38
CA THR A 38 -8.75 -8.98 -19.25
C THR A 38 -7.32 -9.02 -18.69
N ASP A 39 -7.04 -8.22 -17.64
CA ASP A 39 -5.76 -8.21 -16.94
C ASP A 39 -6.00 -7.95 -15.44
N VAL A 40 -4.97 -8.15 -14.64
CA VAL A 40 -4.99 -7.86 -13.20
C VAL A 40 -4.87 -6.36 -12.94
N ALA A 41 -5.35 -5.92 -11.78
CA ALA A 41 -5.19 -4.56 -11.26
C ALA A 41 -5.77 -3.44 -12.14
N MET A 42 -6.72 -3.71 -13.02
CA MET A 42 -7.28 -2.72 -13.97
C MET A 42 -8.17 -1.65 -13.32
N HIS A 43 -8.41 -1.72 -12.02
CA HIS A 43 -9.22 -0.75 -11.26
C HIS A 43 -8.37 0.02 -10.24
N GLN A 44 -8.83 0.12 -8.98
CA GLN A 44 -8.21 0.94 -7.92
C GLN A 44 -6.73 0.66 -7.70
N SER A 45 -6.26 -0.57 -7.94
CA SER A 45 -4.85 -0.94 -7.74
C SER A 45 -3.89 -0.23 -8.70
N SER A 46 -4.36 0.20 -9.88
CA SER A 46 -3.56 0.99 -10.83
C SER A 46 -4.03 2.45 -10.97
N HIS A 47 -5.18 2.81 -10.37
CA HIS A 47 -5.76 4.14 -10.44
C HIS A 47 -5.81 4.76 -9.03
N ASN A 48 -4.64 5.12 -8.52
CA ASN A 48 -4.43 5.74 -7.21
C ASN A 48 -3.22 6.68 -7.24
N SER A 49 -2.94 7.36 -6.14
CA SER A 49 -1.83 8.32 -6.05
C SER A 49 -0.42 7.69 -6.01
N GLY A 50 -0.33 6.37 -5.89
CA GLY A 50 0.95 5.67 -5.74
C GLY A 50 1.64 5.89 -4.39
N VAL A 51 1.07 6.67 -3.48
CA VAL A 51 1.72 7.04 -2.21
C VAL A 51 1.80 5.85 -1.26
N VAL A 52 3.01 5.55 -0.81
CA VAL A 52 3.29 4.66 0.32
C VAL A 52 3.25 5.51 1.60
N HIS A 53 2.10 5.48 2.27
CA HIS A 53 1.88 6.32 3.44
C HIS A 53 2.77 5.92 4.62
N ALA A 54 3.41 6.91 5.27
CA ALA A 54 4.22 6.70 6.46
C ALA A 54 3.41 6.51 7.76
N GLY A 55 2.10 6.83 7.76
CA GLY A 55 1.24 6.66 8.94
C GLY A 55 1.04 7.91 9.78
N LEU A 56 1.15 9.12 9.20
CA LEU A 56 1.11 10.42 9.88
C LEU A 56 -0.21 10.68 10.64
N TYR A 57 -1.34 10.26 10.08
CA TYR A 57 -2.67 10.71 10.51
C TYR A 57 -3.42 9.71 11.40
N TYR A 58 -2.91 8.49 11.52
CA TYR A 58 -3.65 7.42 12.20
C TYR A 58 -3.58 7.56 13.71
N GLU A 59 -4.64 7.07 14.37
CA GLU A 59 -4.69 7.06 15.83
C GLU A 59 -3.59 6.16 16.39
N PRO A 60 -2.78 6.66 17.34
CA PRO A 60 -1.66 5.93 17.90
C PRO A 60 -2.08 4.58 18.51
N GLY A 61 -1.29 3.53 18.24
CA GLY A 61 -1.57 2.17 18.70
C GLY A 61 -2.70 1.44 17.96
N GLY A 62 -3.47 2.15 17.12
CA GLY A 62 -4.55 1.57 16.33
C GLY A 62 -4.05 0.60 15.25
N LEU A 63 -4.95 -0.29 14.82
CA LEU A 63 -4.61 -1.29 13.79
C LEU A 63 -4.13 -0.65 12.48
N LYS A 64 -4.75 0.45 12.06
CA LYS A 64 -4.35 1.19 10.85
C LYS A 64 -2.92 1.73 10.95
N ALA A 65 -2.52 2.30 12.08
CA ALA A 65 -1.16 2.79 12.31
C ALA A 65 -0.14 1.65 12.21
N ARG A 66 -0.39 0.54 12.93
CA ARG A 66 0.48 -0.64 12.94
C ARG A 66 0.63 -1.28 11.56
N LEU A 67 -0.49 -1.51 10.87
CA LEU A 67 -0.48 -2.14 9.54
C LEU A 67 0.14 -1.22 8.49
N CYS A 68 -0.10 0.09 8.55
CA CYS A 68 0.51 1.05 7.64
C CYS A 68 2.04 1.06 7.79
N ARG A 69 2.57 1.13 9.01
CA ARG A 69 4.01 1.07 9.26
C ARG A 69 4.64 -0.22 8.75
N ARG A 70 4.06 -1.36 9.12
CA ARG A 70 4.52 -2.66 8.64
C ARG A 70 4.41 -2.76 7.11
N GLY A 71 3.30 -2.29 6.54
CA GLY A 71 3.06 -2.32 5.10
C GLY A 71 4.06 -1.49 4.31
N ALA A 72 4.42 -0.29 4.78
CA ALA A 72 5.42 0.55 4.14
C ALA A 72 6.78 -0.17 4.04
N THR A 73 7.24 -0.78 5.14
CA THR A 73 8.49 -1.57 5.15
C THR A 73 8.42 -2.76 4.18
N LEU A 74 7.32 -3.52 4.19
CA LEU A 74 7.16 -4.68 3.31
C LEU A 74 7.08 -4.30 1.84
N VAL A 75 6.42 -3.19 1.50
CA VAL A 75 6.35 -2.68 0.12
C VAL A 75 7.73 -2.23 -0.35
N GLN A 76 8.49 -1.50 0.47
CA GLN A 76 9.86 -1.10 0.14
C GLN A 76 10.75 -2.32 -0.12
N GLN A 77 10.73 -3.28 0.80
CA GLN A 77 11.48 -4.52 0.64
C GLN A 77 11.09 -5.28 -0.64
N TYR A 78 9.79 -5.46 -0.86
CA TYR A 78 9.28 -6.14 -2.05
C TYR A 78 9.71 -5.45 -3.35
N CYS A 79 9.64 -4.12 -3.39
CA CYS A 79 10.08 -3.34 -4.55
C CYS A 79 11.58 -3.51 -4.81
N THR A 80 12.41 -3.46 -3.75
CA THR A 80 13.85 -3.67 -3.85
C THR A 80 14.19 -5.08 -4.38
N GLU A 81 13.60 -6.12 -3.80
CA GLU A 81 13.82 -7.51 -4.19
C GLU A 81 13.38 -7.81 -5.63
N ASN A 82 12.36 -7.11 -6.12
CA ASN A 82 11.81 -7.32 -7.45
C ASN A 82 12.16 -6.25 -8.47
N GLN A 83 13.08 -5.33 -8.15
CA GLN A 83 13.56 -4.26 -9.02
C GLN A 83 12.41 -3.35 -9.53
N ILE A 84 11.38 -3.14 -8.69
CA ILE A 84 10.30 -2.21 -8.95
C ILE A 84 10.73 -0.83 -8.46
N PRO A 85 10.61 0.23 -9.29
CA PRO A 85 10.93 1.59 -8.86
C PRO A 85 10.18 1.99 -7.59
N TYR A 86 10.94 2.45 -6.59
CA TYR A 86 10.44 2.95 -5.31
C TYR A 86 11.16 4.25 -5.02
N ASP A 87 10.43 5.36 -4.96
CA ASP A 87 11.00 6.69 -4.81
C ASP A 87 10.60 7.29 -3.47
N GLU A 88 11.57 7.46 -2.57
CA GLU A 88 11.41 8.19 -1.30
C GLU A 88 11.48 9.70 -1.54
N CYS A 89 10.57 10.24 -2.34
CA CYS A 89 10.49 11.67 -2.64
C CYS A 89 10.09 12.54 -1.44
N GLY A 90 9.64 11.93 -0.35
CA GLY A 90 9.16 12.64 0.81
C GLY A 90 7.74 13.18 0.66
N LYS A 91 7.27 13.86 1.72
CA LYS A 91 5.97 14.53 1.75
C LYS A 91 6.02 15.74 2.66
N VAL A 92 5.44 16.84 2.19
CA VAL A 92 5.21 18.05 2.99
C VAL A 92 3.71 18.20 3.26
N VAL A 93 3.35 18.47 4.52
CA VAL A 93 2.01 18.85 4.94
C VAL A 93 2.08 20.28 5.43
N VAL A 94 1.45 21.21 4.73
CA VAL A 94 1.63 22.67 4.92
C VAL A 94 0.45 23.26 5.65
N ALA A 95 0.72 24.18 6.57
CA ALA A 95 -0.23 25.10 7.17
C ALA A 95 -0.11 26.49 6.53
N LEU A 96 -1.22 27.10 6.18
CA LEU A 96 -1.31 28.44 5.58
C LEU A 96 -1.79 29.49 6.59
N SER A 97 -2.24 29.07 7.78
CA SER A 97 -2.80 29.94 8.81
C SER A 97 -2.49 29.42 10.21
N LYS A 98 -2.69 30.26 11.24
CA LYS A 98 -2.52 29.89 12.65
C LYS A 98 -3.43 28.73 13.09
N ASP A 99 -4.65 28.68 12.59
CA ASP A 99 -5.59 27.59 12.87
C ASP A 99 -5.09 26.26 12.27
N GLU A 100 -4.48 26.32 11.10
CA GLU A 100 -3.89 25.14 10.45
C GLU A 100 -2.60 24.71 11.14
N GLU A 101 -1.80 25.62 11.68
CA GLU A 101 -0.64 25.27 12.50
C GLU A 101 -1.05 24.44 13.72
N GLY A 102 -2.14 24.80 14.40
CA GLY A 102 -2.67 24.00 15.52
C GLY A 102 -3.07 22.59 15.13
N ARG A 103 -3.68 22.44 13.94
CA ARG A 103 -4.00 21.11 13.37
C ARG A 103 -2.74 20.34 12.99
N LEU A 104 -1.75 21.02 12.43
CA LEU A 104 -0.46 20.43 12.08
C LEU A 104 0.27 19.90 13.31
N ASP A 105 0.26 20.66 14.42
CA ASP A 105 0.86 20.25 15.69
C ASP A 105 0.17 18.98 16.27
N ALA A 106 -1.15 18.87 16.11
CA ALA A 106 -1.88 17.67 16.50
C ALA A 106 -1.48 16.45 15.63
N ILE A 107 -1.31 16.65 14.32
CA ILE A 107 -0.79 15.61 13.42
C ILE A 107 0.63 15.21 13.83
N TYR A 108 1.49 16.17 14.10
CA TYR A 108 2.87 15.90 14.52
C TYR A 108 2.93 15.06 15.80
N LYS A 109 2.10 15.39 16.81
CA LYS A 109 1.99 14.59 18.04
C LYS A 109 1.60 13.13 17.77
N LYS A 110 0.60 12.90 16.90
CA LYS A 110 0.21 11.55 16.48
C LYS A 110 1.33 10.84 15.73
N THR A 111 2.02 11.55 14.85
CA THR A 111 3.15 11.04 14.07
C THR A 111 4.28 10.55 14.99
N MET A 112 4.63 11.33 16.00
CA MET A 112 5.66 10.95 16.99
C MET A 112 5.21 9.74 17.83
N ALA A 113 3.95 9.71 18.26
CA ALA A 113 3.40 8.57 19.00
C ALA A 113 3.35 7.28 18.15
N ASN A 114 3.20 7.40 16.84
CA ASN A 114 3.26 6.29 15.88
C ASN A 114 4.70 5.91 15.48
N GLN A 115 5.71 6.58 16.05
CA GLN A 115 7.13 6.34 15.76
C GLN A 115 7.46 6.40 14.26
N VAL A 116 6.85 7.37 13.55
CA VAL A 116 7.20 7.59 12.14
C VAL A 116 8.60 8.21 12.08
N PRO A 117 9.56 7.61 11.36
CA PRO A 117 10.95 8.05 11.42
C PRO A 117 11.18 9.36 10.67
N ASP A 118 12.18 10.11 11.16
CA ASP A 118 12.78 11.27 10.50
C ASP A 118 11.82 12.44 10.23
N VAL A 119 10.61 12.42 10.82
CA VAL A 119 9.62 13.49 10.63
C VAL A 119 10.04 14.73 11.43
N ARG A 120 9.96 15.90 10.79
CA ARG A 120 10.30 17.17 11.43
C ARG A 120 9.32 18.28 11.07
N ILE A 121 9.24 19.28 11.92
CA ILE A 121 8.56 20.54 11.65
C ILE A 121 9.50 21.47 10.91
N LEU A 122 8.98 22.14 9.88
CA LEU A 122 9.64 23.20 9.14
C LEU A 122 8.96 24.54 9.44
N GLN A 123 9.74 25.57 9.67
CA GLN A 123 9.26 26.95 9.74
C GLN A 123 9.12 27.52 8.32
N ALA A 124 8.41 28.65 8.18
CA ALA A 124 8.11 29.26 6.89
C ALA A 124 9.31 29.35 5.92
N GLY A 125 10.49 29.78 6.43
CA GLY A 125 11.70 29.91 5.62
C GLY A 125 12.35 28.57 5.20
N GLU A 126 12.06 27.47 5.92
CA GLU A 126 12.66 26.15 5.64
C GLU A 126 11.84 25.33 4.64
N ILE A 127 10.59 25.73 4.36
CA ILE A 127 9.68 24.99 3.48
C ILE A 127 10.23 24.95 2.06
N GLN A 128 10.72 26.09 1.58
CA GLN A 128 11.25 26.23 0.21
C GLN A 128 12.59 25.50 0.00
N ASP A 129 13.32 25.19 1.07
CA ASP A 129 14.53 24.35 0.98
C ASP A 129 14.17 22.90 0.62
N VAL A 130 12.94 22.46 0.95
CA VAL A 130 12.46 21.11 0.69
C VAL A 130 11.59 21.06 -0.58
N GLU A 131 10.69 22.04 -0.74
CA GLU A 131 9.80 22.16 -1.89
C GLU A 131 9.78 23.64 -2.35
N PRO A 132 10.58 23.99 -3.36
CA PRO A 132 10.79 25.39 -3.78
C PRO A 132 9.51 26.12 -4.19
N ASN A 133 8.50 25.40 -4.69
CA ASN A 133 7.23 25.98 -5.13
C ASN A 133 6.17 26.05 -4.04
N CYS A 134 6.50 25.66 -2.81
CA CYS A 134 5.55 25.62 -1.70
C CYS A 134 5.70 26.82 -0.78
N ILE A 135 4.57 27.43 -0.43
CA ILE A 135 4.50 28.57 0.50
C ILE A 135 3.59 28.17 1.66
N GLY A 136 4.01 28.50 2.89
CA GLY A 136 3.23 28.26 4.11
C GLY A 136 3.82 28.94 5.31
N THR A 137 3.09 28.96 6.43
CA THR A 137 3.56 29.50 7.72
C THR A 137 4.33 28.47 8.53
N LYS A 138 4.01 27.19 8.34
CA LYS A 138 4.60 26.04 9.03
C LYS A 138 4.35 24.78 8.22
N ALA A 139 5.22 23.79 8.27
CA ALA A 139 4.98 22.51 7.62
C ALA A 139 5.49 21.34 8.47
N LEU A 140 4.96 20.14 8.18
CA LEU A 140 5.47 18.87 8.64
C LEU A 140 6.10 18.16 7.44
N TYR A 141 7.35 17.81 7.54
CA TYR A 141 8.08 17.06 6.53
C TYR A 141 8.30 15.62 6.95
N SER A 142 7.90 14.69 6.07
CA SER A 142 8.05 13.24 6.23
C SER A 142 8.93 12.70 5.10
N PRO A 143 10.25 12.61 5.28
CA PRO A 143 11.20 12.23 4.22
C PRO A 143 11.03 10.77 3.76
N ARG A 144 10.49 9.89 4.60
CA ARG A 144 10.29 8.47 4.30
C ARG A 144 8.94 8.15 3.62
N THR A 145 8.17 9.16 3.27
CA THR A 145 7.01 8.95 2.39
C THR A 145 7.51 8.72 0.98
N ALA A 146 6.98 7.71 0.33
CA ALA A 146 7.44 7.30 -1.00
C ALA A 146 6.29 7.23 -1.99
N ILE A 147 6.63 7.10 -3.26
CA ILE A 147 5.71 6.76 -4.35
C ILE A 147 6.16 5.48 -5.04
N VAL A 148 5.17 4.71 -5.52
CA VAL A 148 5.38 3.43 -6.20
C VAL A 148 4.23 3.16 -7.17
N SER A 149 4.48 2.35 -8.19
CA SER A 149 3.41 1.81 -9.04
C SER A 149 2.80 0.56 -8.40
N TYR A 150 1.65 0.69 -7.73
CA TYR A 150 0.92 -0.46 -7.21
C TYR A 150 0.44 -1.41 -8.31
N GLY A 151 0.22 -0.89 -9.53
CA GLY A 151 -0.05 -1.71 -10.71
C GLY A 151 1.14 -2.62 -11.08
N ALA A 152 2.37 -2.09 -11.02
CA ALA A 152 3.57 -2.89 -11.25
C ALA A 152 3.76 -3.97 -10.17
N ILE A 153 3.55 -3.61 -8.89
CA ILE A 153 3.56 -4.57 -7.79
C ILE A 153 2.54 -5.69 -8.02
N ALA A 154 1.30 -5.33 -8.36
CA ALA A 154 0.24 -6.31 -8.59
C ALA A 154 0.56 -7.26 -9.75
N LYS A 155 1.11 -6.75 -10.85
CA LYS A 155 1.56 -7.57 -11.99
C LYS A 155 2.68 -8.53 -11.58
N LYS A 156 3.65 -8.06 -10.81
CA LYS A 156 4.74 -8.90 -10.31
C LYS A 156 4.23 -10.02 -9.40
N ILE A 157 3.29 -9.71 -8.48
CA ILE A 157 2.65 -10.72 -7.64
C ILE A 157 1.89 -11.75 -8.51
N ALA A 158 1.21 -11.30 -9.57
CA ALA A 158 0.51 -12.20 -10.49
C ALA A 158 1.48 -13.17 -11.23
N GLU A 159 2.68 -12.70 -11.59
CA GLU A 159 3.75 -13.54 -12.14
C GLU A 159 4.21 -14.60 -11.13
N GLU A 160 4.47 -14.19 -9.86
CA GLU A 160 4.86 -15.12 -8.80
C GLU A 160 3.81 -16.20 -8.53
N ILE A 161 2.52 -15.81 -8.57
CA ILE A 161 1.40 -16.77 -8.43
C ILE A 161 1.48 -17.84 -9.52
N LYS A 162 1.71 -17.45 -10.79
CA LYS A 162 1.86 -18.39 -11.92
C LYS A 162 3.10 -19.28 -11.73
N GLN A 163 4.23 -18.72 -11.32
CA GLN A 163 5.46 -19.48 -11.07
C GLN A 163 5.30 -20.53 -9.95
N LYS A 164 4.39 -20.27 -9.00
CA LYS A 164 4.04 -21.19 -7.90
C LYS A 164 2.84 -22.09 -8.23
N ASN A 165 2.56 -22.31 -9.51
CA ASN A 165 1.44 -23.13 -10.00
C ASN A 165 0.05 -22.65 -9.60
N GLY A 166 -0.11 -21.39 -9.20
CA GLY A 166 -1.42 -20.76 -9.05
C GLY A 166 -2.05 -20.42 -10.41
N THR A 167 -3.35 -20.38 -10.47
CA THR A 167 -4.10 -20.14 -11.71
C THR A 167 -4.73 -18.75 -11.69
N LEU A 168 -4.54 -17.97 -12.76
CA LEU A 168 -5.27 -16.72 -13.00
C LEU A 168 -6.29 -16.93 -14.12
N VAL A 169 -7.55 -16.73 -13.81
CA VAL A 169 -8.68 -16.84 -14.76
C VAL A 169 -9.18 -15.43 -15.02
N LEU A 170 -8.71 -14.85 -16.11
CA LEU A 170 -9.05 -13.49 -16.54
C LEU A 170 -10.28 -13.47 -17.44
N GLY A 171 -10.97 -12.33 -17.56
CA GLY A 171 -12.19 -12.18 -18.35
C GLY A 171 -13.36 -13.00 -17.81
N ARG A 172 -13.36 -13.38 -16.53
CA ARG A 172 -14.37 -14.22 -15.90
C ARG A 172 -14.94 -13.57 -14.65
N LYS A 173 -16.12 -12.98 -14.80
CA LYS A 173 -16.87 -12.39 -13.67
C LYS A 173 -17.56 -13.50 -12.88
N VAL A 174 -17.27 -13.58 -11.59
CA VAL A 174 -18.05 -14.42 -10.66
C VAL A 174 -19.38 -13.72 -10.41
N ILE A 175 -20.47 -14.41 -10.70
CA ILE A 175 -21.84 -13.87 -10.58
C ILE A 175 -22.63 -14.49 -9.41
N ASN A 176 -22.25 -15.66 -8.97
CA ASN A 176 -22.92 -16.34 -7.86
C ASN A 176 -21.99 -17.36 -7.18
N LEU A 177 -22.26 -17.62 -5.91
CA LEU A 177 -21.65 -18.68 -5.11
C LEU A 177 -22.77 -19.52 -4.51
N THR A 178 -22.66 -20.84 -4.65
CA THR A 178 -23.60 -21.77 -4.03
C THR A 178 -22.86 -22.72 -3.12
N GLU A 179 -23.34 -22.86 -1.90
CA GLU A 179 -22.85 -23.89 -0.98
C GLU A 179 -23.59 -25.20 -1.25
N LYS A 180 -22.84 -26.27 -1.40
CA LYS A 180 -23.42 -27.64 -1.43
C LYS A 180 -23.07 -28.30 -0.10
N ASN A 181 -24.10 -28.62 0.67
CA ASN A 181 -23.94 -29.49 1.83
C ASN A 181 -23.61 -30.89 1.29
N ASN A 182 -22.43 -31.39 1.62
CA ASN A 182 -22.04 -32.79 1.41
C ASN A 182 -22.44 -33.60 2.62
#